data_b73477ba4794e3a86c35daf8a92dd517
#
_entry.id   b73477ba4794e3a86c35daf8a92dd517
#
_cell.length_a   1.000
_cell.length_b   1.000
_cell.length_c   1.000
_cell.angle_alpha   90.00
_cell.angle_beta   90.00
_cell.angle_gamma   90.00
#
_symmetry.space_group_name_H-M   'P 1'
#
loop_
_entity.id
_entity.type
_entity.pdbx_description
1 polymer ?
#
loop_
_entity_poly.entity_id
_entity_poly.type
_entity_poly.pdbx_seq_one_letter_code
_entity_poly.pdbx_strand_id
1 'polypeptide(L)'
;HIREEIKTAYYSLSQRYDQEITDVAVRSSATAEDLPDASFAGQQETFLNVRGWKGVLTAVRNCFASLFTDRAISYRDNFGYDHFDVALSACVQKMVRSDLGASGVAFSLDTESGFQDVVLINGSWGLGEMVVQGAVSPDEFLVFKPTLKMGHSSIIEKKMGEKDQKMIYSDNPGDRTKIINTNPELRDNFCIPDETALQLADWVCKIEDYYTNMKGHWCPMDVEWAVDGLSGDLYIVQARPETIHSQKRRDHLVEYKINDNTREERLLGHGVAVGDGIATGKVRVMYSLDGHDGTMDEKDFEDGDVLVTEMTDPDWEPIMKKASGIITNKGGRTCHAAIVAREMG
;
A
#
# COMPACT_ATOMS: atom_id res chain seq x y z
N HIS A 1 -8.39 -9.02 -33.56
CA HIS A 1 -6.96 -9.22 -33.38
C HIS A 1 -6.61 -9.22 -31.88
N ILE A 2 -6.57 -8.09 -31.19
CA ILE A 2 -6.22 -7.96 -29.76
C ILE A 2 -7.03 -8.91 -28.86
N ARG A 3 -8.34 -9.04 -29.10
CA ARG A 3 -9.21 -9.96 -28.32
C ARG A 3 -8.75 -11.42 -28.41
N GLU A 4 -8.37 -11.90 -29.59
CA GLU A 4 -7.90 -13.29 -29.77
C GLU A 4 -6.48 -13.48 -29.21
N GLU A 5 -5.65 -12.45 -29.24
CA GLU A 5 -4.33 -12.48 -28.59
C GLU A 5 -4.44 -12.59 -27.07
N ILE A 6 -5.29 -11.77 -26.43
CA ILE A 6 -5.56 -11.86 -24.98
C ILE A 6 -6.09 -13.25 -24.62
N LYS A 7 -7.03 -13.78 -25.40
CA LYS A 7 -7.59 -15.11 -25.18
C LYS A 7 -6.52 -16.20 -25.27
N THR A 8 -5.68 -16.16 -26.30
CA THR A 8 -4.59 -17.12 -26.50
C THR A 8 -3.57 -17.03 -25.36
N ALA A 9 -3.15 -15.83 -25.00
CA ALA A 9 -2.19 -15.60 -23.91
C ALA A 9 -2.74 -16.10 -22.56
N TYR A 10 -4.02 -15.86 -22.27
CA TYR A 10 -4.66 -16.33 -21.05
C TYR A 10 -4.69 -17.87 -20.97
N TYR A 11 -5.03 -18.56 -22.04
CA TYR A 11 -4.99 -20.03 -22.05
C TYR A 11 -3.58 -20.57 -21.94
N SER A 12 -2.60 -19.94 -22.57
CA SER A 12 -1.19 -20.32 -22.43
C SER A 12 -0.72 -20.15 -20.98
N LEU A 13 -1.16 -19.07 -20.30
CA LEU A 13 -0.89 -18.88 -18.87
C LEU A 13 -1.54 -19.97 -18.02
N SER A 14 -2.82 -20.30 -18.28
CA SER A 14 -3.54 -21.35 -17.55
C SER A 14 -2.85 -22.72 -17.68
N GLN A 15 -2.39 -23.06 -18.88
CA GLN A 15 -1.66 -24.31 -19.14
C GLN A 15 -0.34 -24.41 -18.37
N ARG A 16 0.38 -23.30 -18.13
CA ARG A 16 1.62 -23.30 -17.31
C ARG A 16 1.41 -23.73 -15.87
N TYR A 17 0.17 -23.58 -15.37
CA TYR A 17 -0.22 -23.91 -14.01
C TYR A 17 -1.12 -25.16 -13.93
N ASP A 18 -1.18 -25.96 -15.02
CA ASP A 18 -2.04 -27.15 -15.12
C ASP A 18 -3.50 -26.87 -14.75
N GLN A 19 -4.00 -25.69 -15.13
CA GLN A 19 -5.36 -25.24 -14.87
C GLN A 19 -6.11 -24.98 -16.17
N GLU A 20 -7.37 -25.35 -16.25
CA GLU A 20 -8.24 -24.98 -17.36
C GLU A 20 -8.56 -23.48 -17.34
N ILE A 21 -8.84 -22.97 -16.16
CA ILE A 21 -9.17 -21.55 -15.89
C ILE A 21 -8.38 -21.12 -14.66
N THR A 22 -7.30 -20.36 -14.87
CA THR A 22 -6.51 -19.82 -13.77
C THR A 22 -7.07 -18.48 -13.25
N ASP A 23 -6.91 -18.23 -11.98
CA ASP A 23 -7.19 -16.95 -11.35
C ASP A 23 -6.02 -15.98 -11.56
N VAL A 24 -6.36 -14.76 -11.95
CA VAL A 24 -5.35 -13.71 -12.23
C VAL A 24 -5.72 -12.39 -11.59
N ALA A 25 -4.70 -11.59 -11.30
CA ALA A 25 -4.82 -10.15 -11.09
C ALA A 25 -4.64 -9.46 -12.44
N VAL A 26 -5.45 -8.43 -12.72
CA VAL A 26 -5.26 -7.53 -13.85
C VAL A 26 -4.95 -6.16 -13.26
N ARG A 27 -3.70 -5.72 -13.45
CA ARG A 27 -3.13 -4.52 -12.83
C ARG A 27 -2.78 -3.50 -13.90
N SER A 28 -3.05 -2.24 -13.61
CA SER A 28 -2.55 -1.12 -14.42
C SER A 28 -1.06 -0.90 -14.19
N SER A 29 -0.40 -0.30 -15.18
CA SER A 29 0.93 0.27 -15.08
C SER A 29 1.01 1.44 -16.04
N ALA A 30 1.12 2.66 -15.52
CA ALA A 30 1.10 3.90 -16.31
C ALA A 30 2.48 4.49 -16.50
N THR A 31 2.66 5.24 -17.60
CA THR A 31 3.92 5.95 -17.87
C THR A 31 4.18 7.12 -16.92
N ALA A 32 3.15 7.61 -16.24
CA ALA A 32 3.24 8.68 -15.24
C ALA A 32 3.35 8.12 -13.79
N GLU A 33 3.37 6.81 -13.61
CA GLU A 33 3.56 6.16 -12.31
C GLU A 33 5.02 6.23 -11.87
N ASP A 34 5.27 6.36 -10.56
CA ASP A 34 6.60 6.38 -9.93
C ASP A 34 7.56 7.46 -10.47
N LEU A 35 7.02 8.59 -10.87
CA LEU A 35 7.84 9.76 -11.22
C LEU A 35 8.40 10.43 -9.96
N PRO A 36 9.58 11.08 -10.04
CA PRO A 36 10.21 11.73 -8.89
C PRO A 36 9.31 12.71 -8.15
N ASP A 37 8.44 13.42 -8.85
CA ASP A 37 7.60 14.48 -8.30
C ASP A 37 6.13 14.05 -8.12
N ALA A 38 5.78 12.79 -8.50
CA ALA A 38 4.40 12.32 -8.47
C ALA A 38 4.32 10.78 -8.50
N SER A 39 3.85 10.16 -7.42
CA SER A 39 3.77 8.69 -7.31
C SER A 39 2.64 8.08 -8.13
N PHE A 40 1.57 8.83 -8.40
CA PHE A 40 0.33 8.33 -9.03
C PHE A 40 -0.30 7.15 -8.25
N ALA A 41 0.09 6.96 -6.99
CA ALA A 41 -0.31 5.82 -6.17
C ALA A 41 -1.82 5.80 -5.95
N GLY A 42 -2.45 4.64 -6.15
CA GLY A 42 -3.88 4.45 -5.89
C GLY A 42 -4.83 5.12 -6.89
N GLN A 43 -4.33 5.82 -7.91
CA GLN A 43 -5.17 6.51 -8.90
C GLN A 43 -5.80 5.55 -9.93
N GLN A 44 -5.30 4.33 -10.03
CA GLN A 44 -5.70 3.38 -11.06
C GLN A 44 -6.23 2.08 -10.44
N GLU A 45 -7.02 1.35 -11.22
CA GLU A 45 -7.75 0.16 -10.78
C GLU A 45 -6.90 -1.12 -10.90
N THR A 46 -6.99 -1.98 -9.89
CA THR A 46 -6.52 -3.36 -9.90
C THR A 46 -7.70 -4.31 -9.72
N PHE A 47 -7.79 -5.34 -10.53
CA PHE A 47 -8.86 -6.34 -10.47
C PHE A 47 -8.29 -7.68 -10.02
N LEU A 48 -8.63 -8.10 -8.81
CA LEU A 48 -8.19 -9.37 -8.23
C LEU A 48 -9.15 -10.52 -8.57
N ASN A 49 -8.65 -11.76 -8.49
CA ASN A 49 -9.42 -13.00 -8.71
C ASN A 49 -10.27 -12.97 -9.99
N VAL A 50 -9.69 -12.47 -11.07
CA VAL A 50 -10.35 -12.49 -12.40
C VAL A 50 -10.18 -13.88 -13.00
N ARG A 51 -11.26 -14.46 -13.52
CA ARG A 51 -11.26 -15.81 -14.10
C ARG A 51 -11.86 -15.81 -15.50
N GLY A 52 -11.26 -16.64 -16.38
CA GLY A 52 -11.70 -16.80 -17.75
C GLY A 52 -11.34 -15.62 -18.65
N TRP A 53 -11.01 -15.90 -19.91
CA TRP A 53 -10.56 -14.89 -20.87
C TRP A 53 -11.53 -13.71 -21.08
N LYS A 54 -12.85 -13.94 -20.96
CA LYS A 54 -13.85 -12.86 -21.05
C LYS A 54 -13.76 -11.91 -19.85
N GLY A 55 -13.55 -12.46 -18.66
CA GLY A 55 -13.29 -11.67 -17.45
C GLY A 55 -12.03 -10.84 -17.57
N VAL A 56 -10.95 -11.45 -18.05
CA VAL A 56 -9.68 -10.75 -18.31
C VAL A 56 -9.86 -9.62 -19.32
N LEU A 57 -10.54 -9.86 -20.44
CA LEU A 57 -10.80 -8.83 -21.44
C LEU A 57 -11.59 -7.64 -20.88
N THR A 58 -12.58 -7.91 -20.02
CA THR A 58 -13.36 -6.87 -19.34
C THR A 58 -12.47 -6.09 -18.35
N ALA A 59 -11.67 -6.78 -17.55
CA ALA A 59 -10.77 -6.14 -16.58
C ALA A 59 -9.70 -5.29 -17.27
N VAL A 60 -9.09 -5.77 -18.36
CA VAL A 60 -8.15 -4.99 -19.18
C VAL A 60 -8.79 -3.71 -19.71
N ARG A 61 -10.02 -3.80 -20.25
CA ARG A 61 -10.74 -2.62 -20.71
C ARG A 61 -11.02 -1.64 -19.56
N ASN A 62 -11.37 -2.15 -18.38
CA ASN A 62 -11.65 -1.33 -17.21
C ASN A 62 -10.36 -0.69 -16.65
N CYS A 63 -9.19 -1.37 -16.72
CA CYS A 63 -7.89 -0.75 -16.42
C CYS A 63 -7.66 0.48 -17.33
N PHE A 64 -7.88 0.38 -18.64
CA PHE A 64 -7.75 1.55 -19.52
C PHE A 64 -8.79 2.64 -19.20
N ALA A 65 -10.01 2.27 -18.85
CA ALA A 65 -11.05 3.22 -18.48
C ALA A 65 -10.72 3.97 -17.17
N SER A 66 -9.94 3.36 -16.25
CA SER A 66 -9.56 4.01 -14.99
C SER A 66 -8.69 5.26 -15.16
N LEU A 67 -8.05 5.45 -16.31
CA LEU A 67 -7.38 6.72 -16.66
C LEU A 67 -8.35 7.92 -16.69
N PHE A 68 -9.63 7.69 -16.88
CA PHE A 68 -10.66 8.73 -17.05
C PHE A 68 -11.67 8.76 -15.89
N THR A 69 -11.29 8.21 -14.72
CA THR A 69 -12.02 8.46 -13.47
C THR A 69 -11.78 9.88 -12.98
N ASP A 70 -12.72 10.43 -12.21
CA ASP A 70 -12.64 11.80 -11.69
C ASP A 70 -11.34 12.04 -10.93
N ARG A 71 -10.93 11.09 -10.08
CA ARG A 71 -9.66 11.14 -9.33
C ARG A 71 -8.43 11.17 -10.24
N ALA A 72 -8.38 10.32 -11.27
CA ALA A 72 -7.24 10.27 -12.19
C ALA A 72 -7.16 11.54 -13.07
N ILE A 73 -8.28 12.13 -13.43
CA ILE A 73 -8.36 13.42 -14.14
C ILE A 73 -7.88 14.54 -13.23
N SER A 74 -8.43 14.65 -12.02
CA SER A 74 -8.06 15.66 -11.02
C SER A 74 -6.57 15.60 -10.66
N TYR A 75 -6.03 14.37 -10.50
CA TYR A 75 -4.61 14.20 -10.23
C TYR A 75 -3.74 14.77 -11.36
N ARG A 76 -4.05 14.43 -12.64
CA ARG A 76 -3.30 14.97 -13.78
C ARG A 76 -3.40 16.49 -13.87
N ASP A 77 -4.58 17.07 -13.65
CA ASP A 77 -4.77 18.52 -13.62
C ASP A 77 -3.91 19.19 -12.55
N ASN A 78 -3.87 18.62 -11.34
CA ASN A 78 -3.08 19.15 -10.22
C ASN A 78 -1.58 19.16 -10.49
N PHE A 79 -1.07 18.17 -11.25
CA PHE A 79 0.35 18.05 -11.60
C PHE A 79 0.70 18.58 -12.98
N GLY A 80 -0.29 19.13 -13.73
CA GLY A 80 -0.08 19.73 -15.05
C GLY A 80 0.22 18.74 -16.16
N TYR A 81 -0.20 17.47 -16.03
CA TYR A 81 -0.05 16.46 -17.08
C TYR A 81 -1.16 16.57 -18.12
N ASP A 82 -0.81 16.48 -19.40
CA ASP A 82 -1.81 16.33 -20.46
C ASP A 82 -2.51 14.97 -20.34
N HIS A 83 -3.83 14.98 -20.48
CA HIS A 83 -4.64 13.77 -20.29
C HIS A 83 -4.36 12.66 -21.32
N PHE A 84 -3.83 13.01 -22.49
CA PHE A 84 -3.53 12.08 -23.58
C PHE A 84 -2.06 11.67 -23.65
N ASP A 85 -1.17 12.33 -22.91
CA ASP A 85 0.25 11.97 -22.86
C ASP A 85 0.52 10.82 -21.88
N VAL A 86 -0.40 10.55 -20.94
CA VAL A 86 -0.29 9.43 -20.03
C VAL A 86 -0.79 8.16 -20.70
N ALA A 87 0.12 7.25 -20.96
CA ALA A 87 -0.19 5.91 -21.48
C ALA A 87 -0.27 4.89 -20.35
N LEU A 88 -1.05 3.83 -20.58
CA LEU A 88 -1.26 2.75 -19.63
C LEU A 88 -1.10 1.39 -20.29
N SER A 89 -0.46 0.46 -19.62
CA SER A 89 -0.50 -0.96 -19.91
C SER A 89 -1.32 -1.72 -18.87
N ALA A 90 -1.83 -2.89 -19.25
CA ALA A 90 -2.51 -3.79 -18.34
C ALA A 90 -1.68 -5.08 -18.20
N CYS A 91 -1.18 -5.35 -17.00
CA CYS A 91 -0.47 -6.57 -16.66
C CYS A 91 -1.45 -7.63 -16.17
N VAL A 92 -1.40 -8.84 -16.75
CA VAL A 92 -2.20 -9.99 -16.32
C VAL A 92 -1.27 -10.97 -15.59
N GLN A 93 -1.40 -11.06 -14.29
CA GLN A 93 -0.52 -11.80 -13.40
C GLN A 93 -1.29 -12.94 -12.72
N LYS A 94 -0.69 -14.15 -12.63
CA LYS A 94 -1.25 -15.25 -11.82
C LYS A 94 -1.40 -14.80 -10.37
N MET A 95 -2.58 -15.06 -9.80
CA MET A 95 -2.80 -14.80 -8.37
C MET A 95 -1.96 -15.75 -7.51
N VAL A 96 -1.32 -15.20 -6.48
CA VAL A 96 -0.82 -15.97 -5.34
C VAL A 96 -2.00 -16.20 -4.40
N ARG A 97 -2.17 -17.42 -3.90
CA ARG A 97 -3.30 -17.81 -3.03
C ARG A 97 -3.10 -17.30 -1.59
N SER A 98 -2.76 -16.02 -1.47
CA SER A 98 -2.63 -15.36 -0.17
C SER A 98 -3.95 -15.18 0.58
N ASP A 99 -5.09 -15.34 -0.10
CA ASP A 99 -6.40 -15.46 0.53
C ASP A 99 -6.45 -16.61 1.57
N LEU A 100 -5.60 -17.63 1.40
CA LEU A 100 -5.39 -18.75 2.33
C LEU A 100 -4.10 -18.62 3.13
N GLY A 101 -3.27 -17.64 2.86
CA GLY A 101 -1.98 -17.35 3.49
C GLY A 101 -1.90 -15.93 4.03
N ALA A 102 -0.81 -15.24 3.71
CA ALA A 102 -0.52 -13.88 4.14
C ALA A 102 0.03 -13.04 3.00
N SER A 103 -0.03 -11.73 3.14
CA SER A 103 0.55 -10.79 2.19
C SER A 103 0.79 -9.43 2.83
N GLY A 104 1.51 -8.57 2.14
CA GLY A 104 1.80 -7.25 2.64
C GLY A 104 2.77 -6.46 1.77
N VAL A 105 3.41 -5.49 2.41
CA VAL A 105 4.40 -4.61 1.80
C VAL A 105 5.72 -4.68 2.56
N ALA A 106 6.83 -4.40 1.87
CA ALA A 106 8.15 -4.30 2.49
C ALA A 106 8.92 -3.13 1.87
N PHE A 107 9.62 -2.38 2.70
CA PHE A 107 10.40 -1.23 2.30
C PHE A 107 11.88 -1.48 2.61
N SER A 108 12.75 -1.11 1.68
CA SER A 108 14.19 -1.21 1.89
C SER A 108 14.77 -0.07 2.75
N LEU A 109 13.94 0.59 3.54
CA LEU A 109 14.31 1.62 4.52
C LEU A 109 13.23 1.70 5.60
N ASP A 110 13.50 2.42 6.70
CA ASP A 110 12.45 2.85 7.63
C ASP A 110 11.68 4.03 7.02
N THR A 111 10.39 3.85 6.80
CA THR A 111 9.52 4.85 6.15
C THR A 111 9.27 6.10 6.98
N GLU A 112 9.62 6.11 8.27
CA GLU A 112 9.51 7.30 9.13
C GLU A 112 10.81 8.10 9.13
N SER A 113 11.91 7.49 9.55
CA SER A 113 13.21 8.16 9.68
C SER A 113 14.01 8.20 8.38
N GLY A 114 13.62 7.38 7.38
CA GLY A 114 14.40 7.15 6.18
C GLY A 114 15.72 6.43 6.46
N PHE A 115 15.86 5.71 7.60
CA PHE A 115 17.05 4.96 7.93
C PHE A 115 17.29 3.82 6.94
N GLN A 116 18.45 3.80 6.30
CA GLN A 116 18.73 2.95 5.13
C GLN A 116 19.10 1.51 5.47
N ASP A 117 19.61 1.26 6.70
CA ASP A 117 20.17 -0.03 7.06
C ASP A 117 19.14 -1.02 7.61
N VAL A 118 17.86 -0.80 7.32
CA VAL A 118 16.78 -1.71 7.71
C VAL A 118 15.89 -2.06 6.52
N VAL A 119 15.23 -3.22 6.63
CA VAL A 119 14.03 -3.56 5.86
C VAL A 119 12.85 -3.54 6.82
N LEU A 120 11.85 -2.72 6.52
CA LEU A 120 10.57 -2.68 7.21
C LEU A 120 9.60 -3.58 6.46
N ILE A 121 9.01 -4.57 7.14
CA ILE A 121 8.02 -5.49 6.57
C ILE A 121 6.70 -5.32 7.31
N ASN A 122 5.63 -5.07 6.59
CA ASN A 122 4.27 -5.05 7.09
C ASN A 122 3.48 -6.19 6.45
N GLY A 123 2.70 -6.92 7.25
CA GLY A 123 1.92 -8.04 6.74
C GLY A 123 0.65 -8.34 7.51
N SER A 124 -0.31 -8.93 6.81
CA SER A 124 -1.55 -9.41 7.41
C SER A 124 -2.02 -10.69 6.72
N TRP A 125 -3.00 -11.35 7.32
CA TRP A 125 -3.66 -12.50 6.72
C TRP A 125 -4.53 -12.08 5.53
N GLY A 126 -4.56 -12.91 4.49
CA GLY A 126 -5.41 -12.69 3.32
C GLY A 126 -4.74 -11.90 2.19
N LEU A 127 -5.56 -11.34 1.30
CA LEU A 127 -5.11 -10.55 0.15
C LEU A 127 -4.55 -9.20 0.60
N GLY A 128 -3.47 -8.74 -0.04
CA GLY A 128 -2.67 -7.57 0.33
C GLY A 128 -3.39 -6.22 0.23
N GLU A 129 -4.51 -6.18 -0.45
CA GLU A 129 -5.31 -4.96 -0.61
C GLU A 129 -5.69 -4.32 0.74
N MET A 130 -6.00 -5.14 1.76
CA MET A 130 -6.33 -4.65 3.11
C MET A 130 -5.15 -3.92 3.79
N VAL A 131 -3.91 -4.35 3.54
CA VAL A 131 -2.71 -3.69 4.06
C VAL A 131 -2.42 -2.40 3.31
N VAL A 132 -2.49 -2.44 1.98
CA VAL A 132 -2.23 -1.27 1.11
C VAL A 132 -3.25 -0.16 1.35
N GLN A 133 -4.53 -0.51 1.49
CA GLN A 133 -5.60 0.45 1.81
C GLN A 133 -5.56 0.94 3.27
N GLY A 134 -4.81 0.26 4.16
CA GLY A 134 -4.79 0.59 5.59
C GLY A 134 -6.04 0.16 6.34
N ALA A 135 -6.81 -0.77 5.77
CA ALA A 135 -8.04 -1.27 6.37
C ALA A 135 -7.82 -2.18 7.58
N VAL A 136 -6.59 -2.63 7.80
CA VAL A 136 -6.17 -3.43 8.96
C VAL A 136 -4.88 -2.88 9.57
N SER A 137 -4.67 -3.12 10.86
CA SER A 137 -3.38 -2.89 11.54
C SER A 137 -2.51 -4.13 11.35
N PRO A 138 -1.45 -4.06 10.49
CA PRO A 138 -0.63 -5.22 10.13
C PRO A 138 0.39 -5.57 11.22
N ASP A 139 0.94 -6.78 11.14
CA ASP A 139 2.20 -7.11 11.82
C ASP A 139 3.34 -6.31 11.21
N GLU A 140 4.32 -5.95 12.03
CA GLU A 140 5.51 -5.21 11.63
C GLU A 140 6.77 -5.98 12.05
N PHE A 141 7.72 -6.09 11.13
CA PHE A 141 9.05 -6.66 11.37
C PHE A 141 10.10 -5.66 10.89
N LEU A 142 11.09 -5.39 11.73
CA LEU A 142 12.23 -4.56 11.39
C LEU A 142 13.48 -5.43 11.32
N VAL A 143 14.07 -5.53 10.14
CA VAL A 143 15.24 -6.38 9.86
C VAL A 143 16.47 -5.53 9.56
N PHE A 144 17.55 -5.71 10.31
CA PHE A 144 18.78 -4.96 10.15
C PHE A 144 19.66 -5.54 9.04
N LYS A 145 19.86 -4.80 7.95
CA LYS A 145 20.54 -5.25 6.73
C LYS A 145 22.00 -5.66 6.93
N PRO A 146 22.83 -4.92 7.71
CA PRO A 146 24.24 -5.29 7.86
C PRO A 146 24.44 -6.69 8.45
N THR A 147 23.70 -7.05 9.50
CA THR A 147 23.79 -8.39 10.11
C THR A 147 23.13 -9.46 9.25
N LEU A 148 22.10 -9.13 8.50
CA LEU A 148 21.46 -10.04 7.53
C LEU A 148 22.47 -10.45 6.44
N LYS A 149 23.22 -9.48 5.89
CA LYS A 149 24.28 -9.74 4.89
C LYS A 149 25.41 -10.61 5.43
N MET A 150 25.60 -10.66 6.75
CA MET A 150 26.56 -11.54 7.42
C MET A 150 26.00 -12.93 7.75
N GLY A 151 24.72 -13.20 7.42
CA GLY A 151 24.05 -14.48 7.68
C GLY A 151 23.60 -14.68 9.14
N HIS A 152 23.43 -13.59 9.91
CA HIS A 152 22.91 -13.66 11.26
C HIS A 152 21.38 -13.48 11.31
N SER A 153 20.75 -13.91 12.41
CA SER A 153 19.37 -13.54 12.72
C SER A 153 19.32 -12.03 12.98
N SER A 154 18.57 -11.30 12.15
CA SER A 154 18.67 -9.85 12.04
C SER A 154 17.37 -9.10 12.29
N ILE A 155 16.34 -9.79 12.78
CA ILE A 155 15.09 -9.14 13.20
C ILE A 155 15.38 -8.42 14.52
N ILE A 156 15.33 -7.08 14.50
CA ILE A 156 15.62 -6.23 15.66
C ILE A 156 14.36 -5.78 16.38
N GLU A 157 13.22 -5.79 15.70
CA GLU A 157 11.92 -5.47 16.29
C GLU A 157 10.81 -6.28 15.61
N LYS A 158 9.82 -6.70 16.38
CA LYS A 158 8.56 -7.26 15.91
C LYS A 158 7.40 -6.65 16.68
N LYS A 159 6.38 -6.22 15.95
CA LYS A 159 5.16 -5.70 16.54
C LYS A 159 3.96 -6.43 15.95
N MET A 160 3.12 -6.97 16.81
CA MET A 160 1.92 -7.67 16.41
C MET A 160 0.80 -6.67 16.12
N GLY A 161 0.19 -6.77 14.93
CA GLY A 161 -0.99 -6.01 14.56
C GLY A 161 -2.28 -6.65 15.04
N GLU A 162 -3.38 -5.90 15.01
CA GLU A 162 -4.68 -6.44 15.39
C GLU A 162 -5.24 -7.43 14.37
N LYS A 163 -5.01 -7.20 13.09
CA LYS A 163 -5.41 -8.07 11.97
C LYS A 163 -6.85 -8.57 12.08
N ASP A 164 -7.76 -7.68 12.52
CA ASP A 164 -9.15 -8.00 12.86
C ASP A 164 -9.97 -8.54 11.68
N GLN A 165 -9.62 -8.12 10.46
CA GLN A 165 -10.26 -8.52 9.22
C GLN A 165 -9.26 -9.01 8.19
N LYS A 166 -9.73 -9.80 7.23
CA LYS A 166 -8.97 -10.22 6.07
C LYS A 166 -9.84 -10.32 4.84
N MET A 167 -9.24 -10.08 3.68
CA MET A 167 -9.91 -10.26 2.38
C MET A 167 -9.57 -11.63 1.80
N ILE A 168 -10.58 -12.35 1.37
CA ILE A 168 -10.46 -13.66 0.73
C ILE A 168 -11.24 -13.72 -0.58
N TYR A 169 -11.07 -14.78 -1.36
CA TYR A 169 -11.92 -15.03 -2.52
C TYR A 169 -13.38 -15.19 -2.11
N SER A 170 -14.29 -14.65 -2.91
CA SER A 170 -15.72 -14.85 -2.73
C SER A 170 -16.21 -16.09 -3.46
N ASP A 171 -17.15 -16.80 -2.83
CA ASP A 171 -17.89 -17.91 -3.44
C ASP A 171 -19.14 -17.43 -4.21
N ASN A 172 -19.51 -16.16 -4.06
CA ASN A 172 -20.67 -15.59 -4.74
C ASN A 172 -20.34 -15.29 -6.20
N PRO A 173 -21.18 -15.68 -7.16
CA PRO A 173 -20.90 -15.49 -8.60
C PRO A 173 -20.73 -14.03 -9.05
N GLY A 174 -21.25 -13.06 -8.27
CA GLY A 174 -21.17 -11.62 -8.57
C GLY A 174 -19.93 -10.94 -7.99
N ASP A 175 -19.36 -11.49 -6.94
CA ASP A 175 -18.26 -10.89 -6.18
C ASP A 175 -16.96 -11.65 -6.41
N ARG A 176 -15.86 -10.95 -6.57
CA ARG A 176 -14.53 -11.59 -6.74
C ARG A 176 -13.86 -11.88 -5.42
N THR A 177 -14.03 -10.97 -4.47
CA THR A 177 -13.45 -11.02 -3.13
C THR A 177 -14.50 -10.65 -2.09
N LYS A 178 -14.26 -11.02 -0.85
CA LYS A 178 -15.08 -10.63 0.31
C LYS A 178 -14.20 -10.40 1.52
N ILE A 179 -14.63 -9.50 2.40
CA ILE A 179 -13.98 -9.24 3.68
C ILE A 179 -14.66 -10.09 4.75
N ILE A 180 -13.89 -10.74 5.59
CA ILE A 180 -14.36 -11.53 6.73
C ILE A 180 -13.54 -11.19 7.97
N ASN A 181 -14.11 -11.43 9.16
CA ASN A 181 -13.35 -11.34 10.40
C ASN A 181 -12.26 -12.42 10.45
N THR A 182 -11.08 -12.05 10.90
CA THR A 182 -9.98 -12.99 11.09
C THR A 182 -10.25 -13.86 12.32
N ASN A 183 -10.00 -15.16 12.22
CA ASN A 183 -10.10 -16.08 13.35
C ASN A 183 -9.19 -15.60 14.50
N PRO A 184 -9.66 -15.58 15.77
CA PRO A 184 -8.86 -15.20 16.93
C PRO A 184 -7.50 -15.88 17.00
N GLU A 185 -7.43 -17.20 16.73
CA GLU A 185 -6.16 -17.94 16.73
C GLU A 185 -5.14 -17.38 15.74
N LEU A 186 -5.58 -16.86 14.59
CA LEU A 186 -4.70 -16.22 13.60
C LEU A 186 -4.29 -14.81 14.04
N ARG A 187 -5.17 -14.09 14.73
CA ARG A 187 -4.88 -12.73 15.21
C ARG A 187 -3.78 -12.72 16.26
N ASP A 188 -3.74 -13.74 17.11
CA ASP A 188 -2.77 -13.87 18.20
C ASP A 188 -1.41 -14.43 17.73
N ASN A 189 -1.24 -14.64 16.44
CA ASN A 189 0.01 -15.11 15.83
C ASN A 189 0.48 -14.14 14.74
N PHE A 190 1.80 -14.02 14.55
CA PHE A 190 2.37 -13.32 13.40
C PHE A 190 1.95 -14.02 12.11
N CYS A 191 1.63 -13.21 11.07
CA CYS A 191 1.15 -13.72 9.78
C CYS A 191 2.21 -14.47 8.97
N ILE A 192 3.48 -14.28 9.28
CA ILE A 192 4.61 -15.04 8.73
C ILE A 192 5.61 -15.40 9.84
N PRO A 193 6.30 -16.54 9.72
CA PRO A 193 7.40 -16.90 10.62
C PRO A 193 8.66 -16.08 10.35
N ASP A 194 9.57 -16.08 11.33
CA ASP A 194 10.82 -15.29 11.26
C ASP A 194 11.69 -15.66 10.05
N GLU A 195 11.73 -16.94 9.68
CA GLU A 195 12.47 -17.42 8.51
C GLU A 195 11.97 -16.80 7.21
N THR A 196 10.64 -16.69 7.06
CA THR A 196 10.03 -16.04 5.89
C THR A 196 10.30 -14.53 5.89
N ALA A 197 10.25 -13.88 7.05
CA ALA A 197 10.58 -12.45 7.17
C ALA A 197 12.05 -12.19 6.80
N LEU A 198 12.99 -13.03 7.24
CA LEU A 198 14.41 -12.93 6.89
C LEU A 198 14.65 -13.19 5.39
N GLN A 199 13.97 -14.20 4.81
CA GLN A 199 14.04 -14.49 3.38
C GLN A 199 13.51 -13.31 2.55
N LEU A 200 12.38 -12.74 2.94
CA LEU A 200 11.81 -11.56 2.29
C LEU A 200 12.76 -10.37 2.37
N ALA A 201 13.34 -10.11 3.55
CA ALA A 201 14.31 -9.03 3.72
C ALA A 201 15.55 -9.20 2.83
N ASP A 202 16.09 -10.41 2.70
CA ASP A 202 17.18 -10.72 1.78
C ASP A 202 16.81 -10.44 0.32
N TRP A 203 15.59 -10.79 -0.09
CA TRP A 203 15.09 -10.49 -1.45
C TRP A 203 14.92 -8.98 -1.68
N VAL A 204 14.40 -8.25 -0.70
CA VAL A 204 14.26 -6.78 -0.77
C VAL A 204 15.65 -6.12 -0.90
N CYS A 205 16.66 -6.58 -0.15
CA CYS A 205 18.03 -6.09 -0.30
C CYS A 205 18.60 -6.36 -1.70
N LYS A 206 18.35 -7.54 -2.28
CA LYS A 206 18.78 -7.89 -3.65
C LYS A 206 18.11 -7.02 -4.71
N ILE A 207 16.83 -6.72 -4.53
CA ILE A 207 16.07 -5.82 -5.42
C ILE A 207 16.63 -4.40 -5.32
N GLU A 208 16.85 -3.87 -4.11
CA GLU A 208 17.48 -2.56 -3.89
C GLU A 208 18.87 -2.48 -4.53
N ASP A 209 19.73 -3.47 -4.29
CA ASP A 209 21.08 -3.54 -4.87
C ASP A 209 21.02 -3.57 -6.42
N TYR A 210 20.07 -4.31 -7.02
CA TYR A 210 19.87 -4.36 -8.47
C TYR A 210 19.48 -3.00 -9.05
N TYR A 211 18.47 -2.34 -8.49
CA TYR A 211 18.00 -1.03 -8.98
C TYR A 211 19.02 0.08 -8.71
N THR A 212 19.71 0.05 -7.59
CA THR A 212 20.82 0.96 -7.28
C THR A 212 21.95 0.87 -8.32
N ASN A 213 22.34 -0.35 -8.69
CA ASN A 213 23.36 -0.57 -9.72
C ASN A 213 22.88 -0.10 -11.10
N MET A 214 21.60 -0.39 -11.45
CA MET A 214 21.02 0.01 -12.73
C MET A 214 20.90 1.54 -12.88
N LYS A 215 20.52 2.24 -11.82
CA LYS A 215 20.34 3.70 -11.81
C LYS A 215 21.64 4.48 -11.51
N GLY A 216 22.67 3.84 -10.98
CA GLY A 216 23.95 4.48 -10.61
C GLY A 216 23.88 5.36 -9.36
N HIS A 217 22.81 5.31 -8.60
CA HIS A 217 22.61 5.97 -7.31
C HIS A 217 21.72 5.11 -6.43
N TRP A 218 21.79 5.33 -5.12
CA TRP A 218 20.96 4.60 -4.16
C TRP A 218 19.48 4.72 -4.51
N CYS A 219 18.81 3.58 -4.64
CA CYS A 219 17.43 3.46 -5.06
C CYS A 219 16.68 2.57 -4.07
N PRO A 220 16.11 3.15 -3.01
CA PRO A 220 15.28 2.39 -2.09
C PRO A 220 14.02 1.88 -2.77
N MET A 221 13.49 0.76 -2.29
CA MET A 221 12.44 0.02 -2.94
C MET A 221 11.24 -0.18 -2.02
N ASP A 222 10.06 -0.09 -2.61
CA ASP A 222 8.76 -0.48 -2.10
C ASP A 222 8.36 -1.78 -2.79
N VAL A 223 8.07 -2.82 -2.03
CA VAL A 223 7.86 -4.18 -2.53
C VAL A 223 6.58 -4.75 -1.96
N GLU A 224 5.68 -5.20 -2.84
CA GLU A 224 4.53 -6.01 -2.45
C GLU A 224 4.89 -7.50 -2.48
N TRP A 225 4.50 -8.22 -1.46
CA TRP A 225 4.80 -9.64 -1.30
C TRP A 225 3.57 -10.46 -0.91
N ALA A 226 3.61 -11.76 -1.18
CA ALA A 226 2.55 -12.68 -0.80
C ALA A 226 3.10 -14.08 -0.52
N VAL A 227 2.51 -14.78 0.45
CA VAL A 227 2.73 -16.20 0.74
C VAL A 227 1.52 -16.97 0.25
N ASP A 228 1.76 -17.96 -0.60
CA ASP A 228 0.73 -18.86 -1.08
C ASP A 228 0.30 -19.84 0.02
N GLY A 229 -0.97 -19.78 0.43
CA GLY A 229 -1.48 -20.64 1.50
C GLY A 229 -1.64 -22.13 1.12
N LEU A 230 -1.44 -22.50 -0.17
CA LEU A 230 -1.47 -23.88 -0.62
C LEU A 230 -0.08 -24.52 -0.62
N SER A 231 0.92 -23.80 -1.16
CA SER A 231 2.30 -24.30 -1.26
C SER A 231 3.20 -23.84 -0.12
N GLY A 232 2.87 -22.74 0.55
CA GLY A 232 3.71 -22.10 1.56
C GLY A 232 4.83 -21.22 0.95
N ASP A 233 4.89 -21.11 -0.39
CA ASP A 233 5.93 -20.36 -1.06
C ASP A 233 5.74 -18.85 -0.94
N LEU A 234 6.84 -18.13 -0.76
CA LEU A 234 6.89 -16.67 -0.79
C LEU A 234 7.07 -16.16 -2.23
N TYR A 235 6.37 -15.09 -2.57
CA TYR A 235 6.43 -14.42 -3.87
C TYR A 235 6.57 -12.91 -3.72
N ILE A 236 7.33 -12.29 -4.63
CA ILE A 236 7.28 -10.85 -4.89
C ILE A 236 6.23 -10.61 -5.97
N VAL A 237 5.27 -9.76 -5.70
CA VAL A 237 4.16 -9.48 -6.63
C VAL A 237 4.27 -8.13 -7.32
N GLN A 238 4.99 -7.18 -6.72
CA GLN A 238 5.37 -5.90 -7.31
C GLN A 238 6.63 -5.36 -6.64
N ALA A 239 7.43 -4.58 -7.37
CA ALA A 239 8.53 -3.78 -6.81
C ALA A 239 8.59 -2.45 -7.56
N ARG A 240 8.73 -1.34 -6.82
CA ARG A 240 8.86 0.01 -7.36
C ARG A 240 9.87 0.83 -6.54
N PRO A 241 10.52 1.84 -7.14
CA PRO A 241 11.35 2.78 -6.39
C PRO A 241 10.53 3.55 -5.36
N GLU A 242 11.09 3.73 -4.18
CA GLU A 242 10.55 4.64 -3.18
C GLU A 242 10.90 6.09 -3.55
N THR A 243 9.92 6.99 -3.53
CA THR A 243 10.05 8.34 -4.10
C THR A 243 10.16 9.45 -3.06
N ILE A 244 9.83 9.21 -1.79
CA ILE A 244 9.74 10.25 -0.75
C ILE A 244 11.09 10.48 -0.08
N HIS A 245 11.68 9.44 0.50
CA HIS A 245 12.93 9.55 1.26
C HIS A 245 14.18 9.59 0.37
N SER A 246 14.09 9.08 -0.86
CA SER A 246 15.18 9.18 -1.84
C SER A 246 15.54 10.63 -2.20
N GLN A 247 14.63 11.57 -2.00
CA GLN A 247 14.79 12.99 -2.35
C GLN A 247 15.06 13.91 -1.16
N LYS A 248 14.80 13.47 0.07
CA LYS A 248 15.01 14.31 1.27
C LYS A 248 16.50 14.55 1.54
N ARG A 249 16.89 15.83 1.67
CA ARG A 249 18.22 16.20 2.19
C ARG A 249 18.30 15.83 3.67
N ARG A 250 19.36 15.09 4.05
CA ARG A 250 19.56 14.50 5.40
C ARG A 250 20.59 15.25 6.24
N ASP A 251 20.85 16.50 5.95
CA ASP A 251 21.87 17.31 6.64
C ASP A 251 21.36 17.94 7.94
N HIS A 252 20.06 17.82 8.24
CA HIS A 252 19.44 18.41 9.43
C HIS A 252 18.50 17.42 10.12
N LEU A 253 18.64 17.31 11.44
CA LEU A 253 17.68 16.65 12.33
C LEU A 253 16.84 17.74 13.01
N VAL A 254 15.52 17.74 12.79
CA VAL A 254 14.60 18.66 13.44
C VAL A 254 13.89 17.92 14.57
N GLU A 255 14.07 18.38 15.80
CA GLU A 255 13.39 17.85 16.99
C GLU A 255 12.42 18.90 17.53
N TYR A 256 11.14 18.56 17.59
CA TYR A 256 10.09 19.42 18.15
C TYR A 256 9.86 19.06 19.63
N LYS A 257 9.81 20.09 20.50
CA LYS A 257 9.54 19.94 21.93
C LYS A 257 8.35 20.82 22.33
N ILE A 258 7.38 20.22 23.00
CA ILE A 258 6.27 20.96 23.60
C ILE A 258 6.72 21.45 24.98
N ASN A 259 6.83 22.78 25.16
CA ASN A 259 7.12 23.43 26.43
C ASN A 259 5.84 23.72 27.20
N ASP A 260 5.12 22.68 27.62
CA ASP A 260 3.88 22.84 28.38
C ASP A 260 3.87 21.93 29.60
N ASN A 261 3.89 22.51 30.80
CA ASN A 261 3.87 21.79 32.06
C ASN A 261 2.49 21.16 32.38
N THR A 262 1.43 21.51 31.64
CA THR A 262 0.08 20.95 31.75
C THR A 262 -0.26 19.96 30.64
N ARG A 263 0.75 19.47 29.95
CA ARG A 263 0.59 18.57 28.79
C ARG A 263 -0.23 17.33 29.11
N GLU A 264 0.07 16.67 30.24
CA GLU A 264 -0.62 15.43 30.64
C GLU A 264 -2.09 15.65 30.96
N GLU A 265 -2.46 16.80 31.52
CA GLU A 265 -3.85 17.16 31.86
C GLU A 265 -4.71 17.45 30.60
N ARG A 266 -4.06 17.80 29.46
CA ARG A 266 -4.73 18.12 28.20
C ARG A 266 -4.59 17.01 27.16
N LEU A 267 -3.97 15.91 27.51
CA LEU A 267 -3.78 14.79 26.61
C LEU A 267 -5.11 14.09 26.32
N LEU A 268 -5.53 14.04 25.06
CA LEU A 268 -6.75 13.37 24.63
C LEU A 268 -6.50 11.91 24.21
N GLY A 269 -5.31 11.58 23.75
CA GLY A 269 -4.96 10.23 23.32
C GLY A 269 -3.53 10.12 22.84
N HIS A 270 -3.12 8.91 22.53
CA HIS A 270 -1.86 8.55 21.92
C HIS A 270 -2.11 7.87 20.58
N GLY A 271 -1.18 8.04 19.65
CA GLY A 271 -1.20 7.40 18.33
C GLY A 271 0.19 7.07 17.85
N VAL A 272 0.26 6.36 16.73
CA VAL A 272 1.51 6.12 15.99
C VAL A 272 1.74 7.33 15.09
N ALA A 273 2.86 8.00 15.25
CA ALA A 273 3.21 9.16 14.41
C ALA A 273 3.57 8.71 12.99
N VAL A 274 3.16 9.52 12.02
CA VAL A 274 3.51 9.41 10.61
C VAL A 274 3.99 10.78 10.14
N GLY A 275 5.22 10.85 9.62
CA GLY A 275 5.87 12.11 9.24
C GLY A 275 6.47 12.86 10.43
N ASP A 276 7.18 13.96 10.11
CA ASP A 276 8.01 14.72 11.06
C ASP A 276 7.34 16.02 11.54
N GLY A 277 6.11 16.31 11.07
CA GLY A 277 5.44 17.57 11.31
C GLY A 277 4.68 17.62 12.63
N ILE A 278 4.42 18.85 13.11
CA ILE A 278 3.45 19.16 14.15
C ILE A 278 2.36 20.00 13.52
N ALA A 279 1.11 19.59 13.69
CA ALA A 279 -0.04 20.32 13.19
C ALA A 279 -0.91 20.83 14.32
N THR A 280 -1.57 21.96 14.08
CA THR A 280 -2.59 22.53 14.95
C THR A 280 -3.76 23.02 14.13
N GLY A 281 -4.97 22.81 14.59
CA GLY A 281 -6.16 23.22 13.87
C GLY A 281 -7.44 22.85 14.60
N LYS A 282 -8.56 23.21 14.02
CA LYS A 282 -9.88 22.83 14.52
C LYS A 282 -10.16 21.38 14.13
N VAL A 283 -10.51 20.55 15.09
CA VAL A 283 -10.81 19.14 14.86
C VAL A 283 -12.13 18.98 14.09
N ARG A 284 -12.08 18.22 13.03
CA ARG A 284 -13.23 17.84 12.21
C ARG A 284 -13.30 16.31 12.11
N VAL A 285 -14.38 15.75 12.65
CA VAL A 285 -14.66 14.31 12.60
C VAL A 285 -15.53 14.04 11.39
N MET A 286 -15.04 13.17 10.49
CA MET A 286 -15.72 12.79 9.25
C MET A 286 -15.58 11.28 9.05
N TYR A 287 -16.67 10.58 8.81
CA TYR A 287 -16.65 9.15 8.47
C TYR A 287 -17.02 8.89 7.01
N SER A 288 -17.61 9.87 6.33
CA SER A 288 -17.89 9.88 4.90
C SER A 288 -17.66 11.27 4.31
N LEU A 289 -17.41 11.34 3.00
CA LEU A 289 -17.20 12.61 2.28
C LEU A 289 -18.51 13.40 2.07
N ASP A 290 -19.62 12.70 1.99
CA ASP A 290 -20.94 13.26 1.69
C ASP A 290 -21.79 13.59 2.94
N GLY A 291 -21.27 13.36 4.13
CA GLY A 291 -21.94 13.64 5.40
C GLY A 291 -23.22 12.80 5.65
N HIS A 292 -23.49 11.76 4.86
CA HIS A 292 -24.69 10.94 5.01
C HIS A 292 -24.76 10.17 6.34
N ASP A 293 -23.66 9.98 7.00
CA ASP A 293 -23.55 9.37 8.34
C ASP A 293 -23.86 10.32 9.50
N GLY A 294 -24.26 11.56 9.20
CA GLY A 294 -24.56 12.60 10.17
C GLY A 294 -23.33 13.35 10.69
N THR A 295 -22.16 13.11 10.11
CA THR A 295 -20.95 13.90 10.32
C THR A 295 -20.88 15.08 9.34
N MET A 296 -19.74 15.73 9.26
CA MET A 296 -19.53 16.91 8.42
C MET A 296 -19.43 16.52 6.93
N ASP A 297 -20.00 17.35 6.05
CA ASP A 297 -19.80 17.29 4.60
C ASP A 297 -18.41 17.87 4.23
N GLU A 298 -17.80 17.38 3.16
CA GLU A 298 -16.51 17.87 2.65
C GLU A 298 -16.48 19.38 2.37
N LYS A 299 -17.64 19.95 2.02
CA LYS A 299 -17.81 21.39 1.71
C LYS A 299 -17.60 22.29 2.92
N ASP A 300 -17.78 21.76 4.12
CA ASP A 300 -17.64 22.48 5.37
C ASP A 300 -16.22 22.35 5.98
N PHE A 301 -15.32 21.59 5.33
CA PHE A 301 -13.93 21.42 5.75
C PHE A 301 -13.09 22.61 5.27
N GLU A 302 -12.46 23.31 6.21
CA GLU A 302 -11.68 24.53 5.98
C GLU A 302 -10.18 24.22 5.93
N ASP A 303 -9.41 25.06 5.20
CA ASP A 303 -7.96 24.96 5.16
C ASP A 303 -7.35 25.14 6.57
N GLY A 304 -6.51 24.21 6.97
CA GLY A 304 -5.87 24.21 8.28
C GLY A 304 -6.65 23.46 9.37
N ASP A 305 -7.80 22.87 9.08
CA ASP A 305 -8.50 21.96 10.00
C ASP A 305 -7.72 20.65 10.20
N VAL A 306 -7.95 19.96 11.32
CA VAL A 306 -7.42 18.62 11.60
C VAL A 306 -8.49 17.59 11.30
N LEU A 307 -8.23 16.72 10.32
CA LEU A 307 -9.13 15.64 9.96
C LEU A 307 -9.04 14.48 10.96
N VAL A 308 -10.18 14.01 11.44
CA VAL A 308 -10.31 12.78 12.24
C VAL A 308 -11.30 11.84 11.56
N THR A 309 -10.85 10.65 11.19
CA THR A 309 -11.67 9.66 10.45
C THR A 309 -11.29 8.23 10.82
N GLU A 310 -12.09 7.24 10.40
CA GLU A 310 -11.75 5.82 10.55
C GLU A 310 -10.53 5.45 9.70
N MET A 311 -10.55 5.80 8.42
CA MET A 311 -9.47 5.59 7.44
C MET A 311 -9.70 6.53 6.25
N THR A 312 -8.69 6.68 5.40
CA THR A 312 -8.81 7.40 4.12
C THR A 312 -8.57 6.46 2.95
N ASP A 313 -9.18 6.77 1.83
CA ASP A 313 -8.93 6.19 0.52
C ASP A 313 -8.57 7.31 -0.49
N PRO A 314 -8.26 7.00 -1.76
CA PRO A 314 -7.86 8.02 -2.73
C PRO A 314 -8.87 9.15 -2.96
N ASP A 315 -10.14 8.92 -2.69
CA ASP A 315 -11.20 9.95 -2.88
C ASP A 315 -11.12 11.05 -1.80
N TRP A 316 -10.42 10.81 -0.67
CA TRP A 316 -10.19 11.79 0.39
C TRP A 316 -9.07 12.79 0.10
N GLU A 317 -8.30 12.61 -0.97
CA GLU A 317 -7.13 13.46 -1.30
C GLU A 317 -7.45 14.96 -1.30
N PRO A 318 -8.59 15.45 -1.84
CA PRO A 318 -8.92 16.87 -1.83
C PRO A 318 -9.05 17.46 -0.40
N ILE A 319 -9.58 16.68 0.55
CA ILE A 319 -9.69 17.10 1.97
C ILE A 319 -8.34 16.99 2.65
N MET A 320 -7.60 15.90 2.40
CA MET A 320 -6.26 15.72 2.98
C MET A 320 -5.32 16.87 2.61
N LYS A 321 -5.44 17.46 1.42
CA LYS A 321 -4.69 18.66 1.00
C LYS A 321 -5.01 19.92 1.81
N LYS A 322 -6.23 20.06 2.31
CA LYS A 322 -6.65 21.17 3.15
C LYS A 322 -6.27 20.99 4.63
N ALA A 323 -6.14 19.72 5.05
CA ALA A 323 -5.89 19.36 6.44
C ALA A 323 -4.48 19.79 6.88
N SER A 324 -4.38 20.41 8.05
CA SER A 324 -3.09 20.67 8.73
C SER A 324 -2.53 19.40 9.39
N GLY A 325 -3.37 18.43 9.67
CA GLY A 325 -3.02 17.13 10.23
C GLY A 325 -4.17 16.14 10.08
N ILE A 326 -3.82 14.84 10.09
CA ILE A 326 -4.78 13.75 9.86
C ILE A 326 -4.62 12.73 10.99
N ILE A 327 -5.74 12.32 11.58
CA ILE A 327 -5.82 11.27 12.59
C ILE A 327 -6.75 10.19 12.08
N THR A 328 -6.24 8.98 11.93
CA THR A 328 -7.05 7.82 11.54
C THR A 328 -7.11 6.80 12.66
N ASN A 329 -8.24 6.11 12.80
CA ASN A 329 -8.41 5.04 13.78
C ASN A 329 -7.80 3.71 13.28
N LYS A 330 -7.74 3.51 11.95
CA LYS A 330 -7.20 2.33 11.30
C LYS A 330 -6.05 2.69 10.35
N GLY A 331 -5.24 1.69 10.04
CA GLY A 331 -4.11 1.80 9.16
C GLY A 331 -2.77 1.72 9.90
N GLY A 332 -1.72 1.55 9.13
CA GLY A 332 -0.33 1.53 9.61
C GLY A 332 0.49 2.64 8.97
N ARG A 333 1.79 2.67 9.25
CA ARG A 333 2.74 3.64 8.67
C ARG A 333 2.86 3.58 7.15
N THR A 334 2.30 2.55 6.53
CA THR A 334 2.42 2.24 5.10
C THR A 334 1.09 2.24 4.37
N CYS A 335 -0.01 2.66 5.03
CA CYS A 335 -1.32 2.78 4.39
C CYS A 335 -1.42 4.02 3.49
N HIS A 336 -2.48 4.10 2.68
CA HIS A 336 -2.77 5.23 1.80
C HIS A 336 -2.68 6.59 2.52
N ALA A 337 -3.33 6.72 3.69
CA ALA A 337 -3.28 7.95 4.48
C ALA A 337 -1.84 8.38 4.81
N ALA A 338 -1.00 7.42 5.20
CA ALA A 338 0.39 7.66 5.58
C ALA A 338 1.26 8.06 4.38
N ILE A 339 1.10 7.38 3.24
CA ILE A 339 1.86 7.67 2.01
C ILE A 339 1.52 9.07 1.51
N VAL A 340 0.22 9.35 1.32
CA VAL A 340 -0.24 10.63 0.79
C VAL A 340 0.08 11.79 1.74
N ALA A 341 -0.08 11.61 3.07
CA ALA A 341 0.27 12.64 4.05
C ALA A 341 1.77 12.98 4.01
N ARG A 342 2.68 12.00 3.80
CA ARG A 342 4.12 12.27 3.64
C ARG A 342 4.45 12.99 2.33
N GLU A 343 3.73 12.71 1.24
CA GLU A 343 3.89 13.41 -0.04
C GLU A 343 3.45 14.86 0.05
N MET A 344 2.42 15.14 0.84
CA MET A 344 1.87 16.49 1.02
C MET A 344 2.65 17.33 2.04
N GLY A 345 3.50 16.73 2.88
CA GLY A 345 4.24 17.42 3.95
C GLY A 345 3.45 17.62 5.20
#